data_a1686557e92e66046ad6f25f5ed4237d
#
_entry.id   a1686557e92e66046ad6f25f5ed4237d
#
_cell.length_a   1.000
_cell.length_b   1.000
_cell.length_c   1.000
_cell.angle_alpha   90.00
_cell.angle_beta   90.00
_cell.angle_gamma   90.00
#
_symmetry.space_group_name_H-M   'P 1'
#
loop_
_entity.id
_entity.type
_entity.pdbx_description
1 polymer ?
#
loop_
_entity_poly.entity_id
_entity_poly.type
_entity_poly.pdbx_seq_one_letter_code
_entity_poly.pdbx_strand_id
1 'polypeptide(L)'
;MARILFFLSILMVWGCQESSIAKEDLRYLNGYWEIAEVQFPDGSKKEYGVNPTIDFIQLENGTGFRKKMQPRFDGTYKTSHDVELLTVSQVDAIFVLRYSSEFSDWEETLTQVDSTSFSVVNQEGVTYSYKRFEPIKIPK
;
A
#
# COMPACT_ATOMS: atom_id res chain seq x y z
N MET A 1 22.64 -7.93 61.56
CA MET A 1 23.20 -7.59 60.22
C MET A 1 22.10 -7.82 59.19
N ALA A 2 21.48 -6.79 58.69
CA ALA A 2 20.49 -6.89 57.66
C ALA A 2 21.16 -6.99 56.30
N ARG A 3 21.01 -8.09 55.58
CA ARG A 3 21.39 -8.20 54.17
C ARG A 3 20.24 -7.70 53.35
N ILE A 4 20.42 -6.49 52.80
CA ILE A 4 19.50 -5.91 51.83
C ILE A 4 19.80 -6.53 50.49
N LEU A 5 18.97 -7.48 50.04
CA LEU A 5 18.98 -7.99 48.69
C LEU A 5 18.31 -6.97 47.78
N PHE A 6 19.09 -6.21 47.06
CA PHE A 6 18.62 -5.32 46.01
C PHE A 6 18.21 -6.16 44.81
N PHE A 7 16.92 -6.44 44.66
CA PHE A 7 16.35 -7.00 43.44
C PHE A 7 16.33 -5.89 42.39
N LEU A 8 17.34 -5.89 41.54
CA LEU A 8 17.36 -5.04 40.34
C LEU A 8 16.35 -5.63 39.33
N SER A 9 15.14 -5.16 39.38
CA SER A 9 14.12 -5.49 38.37
C SER A 9 14.50 -4.83 37.06
N ILE A 10 15.08 -5.60 36.15
CA ILE A 10 15.31 -5.18 34.76
C ILE A 10 13.96 -5.19 34.07
N LEU A 11 13.34 -4.02 34.00
CA LEU A 11 12.21 -3.76 33.11
C LEU A 11 12.72 -3.88 31.66
N MET A 12 12.53 -5.05 31.05
CA MET A 12 12.65 -5.20 29.63
C MET A 12 11.49 -4.42 28.98
N VAL A 13 11.78 -3.19 28.57
CA VAL A 13 10.88 -2.45 27.71
C VAL A 13 10.98 -3.11 26.33
N TRP A 14 10.03 -3.97 26.03
CA TRP A 14 9.81 -4.43 24.67
C TRP A 14 9.18 -3.26 23.92
N GLY A 15 10.04 -2.42 23.35
CA GLY A 15 9.60 -1.40 22.42
C GLY A 15 9.03 -2.09 21.19
N CYS A 16 7.72 -1.92 20.94
CA CYS A 16 7.15 -2.19 19.62
C CYS A 16 7.88 -1.27 18.63
N GLN A 17 8.85 -1.80 17.89
CA GLN A 17 9.35 -1.12 16.71
C GLN A 17 8.25 -1.22 15.66
N GLU A 18 7.54 -0.13 15.45
CA GLU A 18 6.79 0.04 14.21
C GLU A 18 7.83 -0.05 13.08
N SER A 19 7.65 -1.07 12.21
CA SER A 19 8.51 -1.21 11.05
C SER A 19 8.27 -0.02 10.13
N SER A 20 9.17 0.97 10.17
CA SER A 20 9.13 2.09 9.24
C SER A 20 9.44 1.58 7.83
N ILE A 21 8.68 2.06 6.86
CA ILE A 21 8.91 1.77 5.45
C ILE A 21 10.22 2.44 5.03
N ALA A 22 11.14 1.68 4.45
CA ALA A 22 12.36 2.23 3.88
C ALA A 22 12.07 2.88 2.53
N LYS A 23 12.81 3.94 2.19
CA LYS A 23 12.67 4.62 0.91
C LYS A 23 12.89 3.66 -0.27
N GLU A 24 13.81 2.71 -0.13
CA GLU A 24 14.10 1.68 -1.14
C GLU A 24 12.91 0.77 -1.40
N ASP A 25 12.02 0.60 -0.43
CA ASP A 25 10.85 -0.26 -0.54
C ASP A 25 9.76 0.35 -1.44
N LEU A 26 9.82 1.65 -1.73
CA LEU A 26 8.89 2.31 -2.64
C LEU A 26 8.93 1.71 -4.06
N ARG A 27 10.04 1.06 -4.43
CA ARG A 27 10.17 0.33 -5.70
C ARG A 27 9.14 -0.76 -5.86
N TYR A 28 8.68 -1.35 -4.76
CA TYR A 28 7.67 -2.42 -4.78
C TYR A 28 6.30 -1.92 -5.21
N LEU A 29 6.04 -0.61 -5.17
CA LEU A 29 4.78 -0.06 -5.68
C LEU A 29 4.61 -0.22 -7.19
N ASN A 30 5.72 -0.40 -7.93
CA ASN A 30 5.67 -0.59 -9.37
C ASN A 30 5.01 -1.92 -9.73
N GLY A 31 4.17 -1.89 -10.75
CA GLY A 31 3.54 -3.08 -11.30
C GLY A 31 2.03 -3.08 -11.19
N TYR A 32 1.46 -4.28 -11.23
CA TYR A 32 0.02 -4.51 -11.31
C TYR A 32 -0.53 -4.93 -9.96
N TRP A 33 -1.62 -4.32 -9.56
CA TRP A 33 -2.24 -4.50 -8.25
C TRP A 33 -3.73 -4.71 -8.36
N GLU A 34 -4.28 -5.56 -7.51
CA GLU A 34 -5.72 -5.70 -7.33
C GLU A 34 -6.10 -5.42 -5.88
N ILE A 35 -7.27 -4.80 -5.70
CA ILE A 35 -7.80 -4.56 -4.36
C ILE A 35 -8.15 -5.90 -3.70
N ALA A 36 -7.69 -6.10 -2.47
CA ALA A 36 -7.96 -7.31 -1.69
C ALA A 36 -8.99 -7.05 -0.60
N GLU A 37 -8.85 -5.93 0.10
CA GLU A 37 -9.67 -5.61 1.26
C GLU A 37 -9.82 -4.11 1.44
N VAL A 38 -10.98 -3.67 1.88
CA VAL A 38 -11.23 -2.31 2.36
C VAL A 38 -11.69 -2.39 3.81
N GLN A 39 -11.02 -1.67 4.70
CA GLN A 39 -11.39 -1.58 6.11
C GLN A 39 -11.85 -0.16 6.42
N PHE A 40 -13.05 -0.05 6.98
CA PHE A 40 -13.65 1.23 7.37
C PHE A 40 -13.25 1.62 8.81
N PRO A 41 -13.36 2.92 9.18
CA PRO A 41 -12.97 3.38 10.51
C PRO A 41 -13.69 2.69 11.68
N ASP A 42 -14.91 2.18 11.45
CA ASP A 42 -15.68 1.44 12.45
C ASP A 42 -15.19 -0.02 12.65
N GLY A 43 -14.16 -0.43 11.89
CA GLY A 43 -13.61 -1.78 11.92
C GLY A 43 -14.28 -2.78 10.97
N SER A 44 -15.38 -2.40 10.31
CA SER A 44 -16.01 -3.25 9.29
C SER A 44 -15.10 -3.39 8.06
N LYS A 45 -15.18 -4.54 7.39
CA LYS A 45 -14.33 -4.89 6.25
C LYS A 45 -15.16 -5.35 5.07
N LYS A 46 -14.65 -5.05 3.87
CA LYS A 46 -15.15 -5.61 2.63
C LYS A 46 -13.99 -6.31 1.92
N GLU A 47 -14.17 -7.58 1.60
CA GLU A 47 -13.18 -8.39 0.88
C GLU A 47 -13.57 -8.50 -0.60
N TYR A 48 -12.55 -8.48 -1.45
CA TYR A 48 -12.71 -8.59 -2.90
C TYR A 48 -12.00 -9.85 -3.39
N GLY A 49 -12.71 -10.71 -4.08
CA GLY A 49 -12.14 -11.94 -4.66
C GLY A 49 -11.57 -11.70 -6.05
N VAL A 50 -12.46 -11.56 -7.04
CA VAL A 50 -12.07 -11.34 -8.44
C VAL A 50 -12.43 -9.92 -8.83
N ASN A 51 -11.45 -9.20 -9.38
CA ASN A 51 -11.64 -7.83 -9.84
C ASN A 51 -11.48 -7.76 -11.36
N PRO A 52 -12.48 -7.23 -12.09
CA PRO A 52 -12.36 -7.02 -13.53
C PRO A 52 -11.41 -5.87 -13.87
N THR A 53 -11.14 -4.99 -12.92
CA THR A 53 -10.25 -3.84 -13.06
C THR A 53 -9.14 -3.90 -12.04
N ILE A 54 -7.91 -3.69 -12.49
CA ILE A 54 -6.72 -3.63 -11.67
C ILE A 54 -6.03 -2.28 -11.81
N ASP A 55 -5.12 -1.99 -10.90
CA ASP A 55 -4.31 -0.78 -10.94
C ASP A 55 -2.91 -1.09 -11.46
N PHE A 56 -2.42 -0.25 -12.36
CA PHE A 56 -1.02 -0.25 -12.78
C PHE A 56 -0.35 1.00 -12.24
N ILE A 57 0.75 0.82 -11.52
CA ILE A 57 1.55 1.90 -10.96
C ILE A 57 2.94 1.86 -11.57
N GLN A 58 3.41 3.02 -12.01
CA GLN A 58 4.79 3.24 -12.41
C GLN A 58 5.32 4.45 -11.63
N LEU A 59 6.42 4.25 -10.91
CA LEU A 59 7.01 5.24 -10.03
C LEU A 59 8.51 5.24 -10.21
N GLU A 60 9.10 6.42 -10.42
CA GLU A 60 10.54 6.61 -10.53
C GLU A 60 10.93 7.92 -9.83
N ASN A 61 11.87 7.86 -8.90
CA ASN A 61 12.33 9.02 -8.13
C ASN A 61 11.20 9.82 -7.46
N GLY A 62 10.18 9.12 -6.94
CA GLY A 62 9.07 9.73 -6.23
C GLY A 62 7.97 10.34 -7.09
N THR A 63 8.05 10.20 -8.41
CA THR A 63 7.02 10.66 -9.35
C THR A 63 6.65 9.58 -10.36
N GLY A 64 5.40 9.59 -10.79
CA GLY A 64 4.91 8.63 -11.75
C GLY A 64 3.42 8.76 -11.99
N PHE A 65 2.77 7.64 -12.18
CA PHE A 65 1.33 7.60 -12.46
C PHE A 65 0.69 6.29 -12.03
N ARG A 66 -0.63 6.33 -11.93
CA ARG A 66 -1.48 5.16 -11.77
C ARG A 66 -2.53 5.13 -12.88
N LYS A 67 -2.80 3.95 -13.42
CA LYS A 67 -3.83 3.72 -14.44
C LYS A 67 -4.72 2.55 -14.05
N LYS A 68 -5.99 2.65 -14.41
CA LYS A 68 -6.91 1.51 -14.37
C LYS A 68 -6.71 0.66 -15.62
N MET A 69 -6.65 -0.65 -15.45
CA MET A 69 -6.50 -1.63 -16.53
C MET A 69 -7.47 -2.78 -16.37
N GLN A 70 -7.94 -3.32 -17.49
CA GLN A 70 -8.78 -4.50 -17.51
C GLN A 70 -8.00 -5.65 -18.15
N PRO A 71 -7.62 -6.69 -17.37
CA PRO A 71 -6.93 -7.85 -17.93
C PRO A 71 -7.84 -8.63 -18.87
N ARG A 72 -7.27 -9.12 -19.95
CA ARG A 72 -7.95 -10.00 -20.92
C ARG A 72 -7.38 -11.42 -20.82
N PHE A 73 -8.16 -12.38 -21.28
CA PHE A 73 -7.77 -13.80 -21.27
C PHE A 73 -6.57 -14.12 -22.16
N ASP A 74 -6.30 -13.28 -23.16
CA ASP A 74 -5.15 -13.44 -24.06
C ASP A 74 -3.84 -12.87 -23.49
N GLY A 75 -3.85 -12.36 -22.25
CA GLY A 75 -2.68 -11.77 -21.60
C GLY A 75 -2.48 -10.29 -21.89
N THR A 76 -3.35 -9.67 -22.68
CA THR A 76 -3.32 -8.23 -22.94
C THR A 76 -4.18 -7.47 -21.94
N TYR A 77 -4.06 -6.14 -21.94
CA TYR A 77 -4.81 -5.25 -21.05
C TYR A 77 -5.55 -4.20 -21.85
N LYS A 78 -6.81 -4.00 -21.52
CA LYS A 78 -7.54 -2.82 -21.97
C LYS A 78 -7.25 -1.67 -21.02
N THR A 79 -6.78 -0.55 -21.57
CA THR A 79 -6.46 0.64 -20.77
C THR A 79 -7.44 1.76 -21.08
N SER A 80 -7.75 2.60 -20.08
CA SER A 80 -8.41 3.88 -20.29
C SER A 80 -7.35 4.97 -20.54
N HIS A 81 -7.77 6.11 -21.08
CA HIS A 81 -6.90 7.28 -21.21
C HIS A 81 -6.75 8.07 -19.91
N ASP A 82 -7.47 7.66 -18.87
CA ASP A 82 -7.46 8.32 -17.58
C ASP A 82 -6.19 7.94 -16.81
N VAL A 83 -5.35 8.93 -16.58
CA VAL A 83 -4.11 8.79 -15.85
C VAL A 83 -4.18 9.64 -14.60
N GLU A 84 -3.87 9.03 -13.46
CA GLU A 84 -3.69 9.75 -12.20
C GLU A 84 -2.20 9.98 -11.99
N LEU A 85 -1.78 11.23 -11.94
CA LEU A 85 -0.40 11.57 -11.62
C LEU A 85 -0.14 11.24 -10.16
N LEU A 86 1.01 10.63 -9.90
CA LEU A 86 1.39 10.17 -8.57
C LEU A 86 2.70 10.83 -8.14
N THR A 87 2.68 11.43 -6.97
CA THR A 87 3.88 11.96 -6.31
C THR A 87 3.97 11.40 -4.90
N VAL A 88 5.13 10.89 -4.53
CA VAL A 88 5.40 10.38 -3.18
C VAL A 88 6.24 11.40 -2.43
N SER A 89 5.74 11.83 -1.27
CA SER A 89 6.44 12.73 -0.36
C SER A 89 6.73 12.03 0.95
N GLN A 90 7.87 12.32 1.56
CA GLN A 90 8.19 11.85 2.90
C GLN A 90 7.99 12.99 3.90
N VAL A 91 7.16 12.77 4.91
CA VAL A 91 6.94 13.68 6.02
C VAL A 91 7.27 12.92 7.30
N ASP A 92 8.35 13.30 7.97
CA ASP A 92 8.96 12.54 9.07
C ASP A 92 9.29 11.10 8.60
N ALA A 93 8.77 10.08 9.25
CA ALA A 93 8.96 8.68 8.86
C ALA A 93 7.81 8.13 7.98
N ILE A 94 6.93 8.99 7.50
CA ILE A 94 5.69 8.62 6.81
C ILE A 94 5.79 8.99 5.34
N PHE A 95 5.38 8.07 4.45
CA PHE A 95 5.24 8.32 3.03
C PHE A 95 3.80 8.63 2.68
N VAL A 96 3.60 9.75 2.00
CA VAL A 96 2.29 10.20 1.51
C VAL A 96 2.27 10.11 0.00
N LEU A 97 1.27 9.42 -0.53
CA LEU A 97 1.01 9.30 -1.96
C LEU A 97 -0.01 10.36 -2.35
N ARG A 98 0.36 11.26 -3.23
CA ARG A 98 -0.53 12.30 -3.76
C ARG A 98 -0.90 11.98 -5.17
N TYR A 99 -2.20 11.90 -5.41
CA TYR A 99 -2.77 11.66 -6.72
C TYR A 99 -3.43 12.91 -7.25
N SER A 100 -3.23 13.16 -8.54
CA SER A 100 -3.85 14.27 -9.25
C SER A 100 -4.44 13.77 -10.56
N SER A 101 -5.72 14.04 -10.77
CA SER A 101 -6.42 13.78 -12.02
C SER A 101 -6.99 15.08 -12.56
N GLU A 102 -7.63 15.01 -13.75
CA GLU A 102 -8.30 16.16 -14.34
C GLU A 102 -9.38 16.76 -13.43
N PHE A 103 -10.03 15.93 -12.60
CA PHE A 103 -11.20 16.32 -11.82
C PHE A 103 -10.96 16.45 -10.32
N SER A 104 -9.90 15.86 -9.78
CA SER A 104 -9.68 15.86 -8.33
C SER A 104 -8.23 15.56 -7.95
N ASP A 105 -7.87 16.04 -6.77
CA ASP A 105 -6.62 15.73 -6.10
C ASP A 105 -6.94 15.07 -4.76
N TRP A 106 -6.18 14.04 -4.39
CA TRP A 106 -6.32 13.38 -3.09
C TRP A 106 -5.00 12.80 -2.65
N GLU A 107 -4.92 12.42 -1.39
CA GLU A 107 -3.73 11.81 -0.84
C GLU A 107 -4.06 10.62 0.06
N GLU A 108 -3.12 9.70 0.13
CA GLU A 108 -3.18 8.50 0.96
C GLU A 108 -1.84 8.31 1.66
N THR A 109 -1.89 7.82 2.89
CA THR A 109 -0.69 7.48 3.65
C THR A 109 -0.35 6.02 3.41
N LEU A 110 0.89 5.75 3.01
CA LEU A 110 1.38 4.38 2.84
C LEU A 110 1.69 3.79 4.22
N THR A 111 1.02 2.71 4.56
CA THR A 111 1.16 2.05 5.87
C THR A 111 1.98 0.77 5.82
N GLN A 112 2.03 0.11 4.66
CA GLN A 112 2.79 -1.12 4.46
C GLN A 112 3.08 -1.28 2.97
N VAL A 113 4.25 -1.79 2.62
CA VAL A 113 4.61 -2.19 1.26
C VAL A 113 5.67 -3.29 1.28
N ASP A 114 5.45 -4.30 0.47
CA ASP A 114 6.44 -5.34 0.16
C ASP A 114 6.24 -5.85 -1.28
N SER A 115 6.93 -6.90 -1.66
CA SER A 115 6.87 -7.44 -3.03
C SER A 115 5.52 -8.03 -3.41
N THR A 116 4.65 -8.35 -2.44
CA THR A 116 3.38 -9.04 -2.67
C THR A 116 2.15 -8.23 -2.33
N SER A 117 2.28 -7.21 -1.49
CA SER A 117 1.16 -6.40 -1.01
C SER A 117 1.56 -4.99 -0.64
N PHE A 118 0.59 -4.09 -0.63
CA PHE A 118 0.72 -2.79 0.02
C PHE A 118 -0.63 -2.32 0.58
N SER A 119 -0.57 -1.42 1.55
CA SER A 119 -1.75 -0.85 2.17
C SER A 119 -1.60 0.67 2.31
N VAL A 120 -2.71 1.36 2.13
CA VAL A 120 -2.81 2.81 2.26
C VAL A 120 -4.04 3.19 3.07
N VAL A 121 -3.96 4.34 3.74
CA VAL A 121 -5.08 4.94 4.46
C VAL A 121 -5.38 6.30 3.85
N ASN A 122 -6.64 6.54 3.50
CA ASN A 122 -7.06 7.84 2.98
C ASN A 122 -7.36 8.85 4.10
N GLN A 123 -7.73 10.07 3.72
CA GLN A 123 -8.01 11.15 4.67
C GLN A 123 -9.26 10.90 5.53
N GLU A 124 -10.15 10.00 5.12
CA GLU A 124 -11.35 9.62 5.86
C GLU A 124 -11.11 8.42 6.80
N GLY A 125 -9.88 7.92 6.88
CA GLY A 125 -9.52 6.81 7.73
C GLY A 125 -9.88 5.44 7.16
N VAL A 126 -10.15 5.35 5.87
CA VAL A 126 -10.41 4.07 5.17
C VAL A 126 -9.09 3.46 4.74
N THR A 127 -8.87 2.21 5.10
CA THR A 127 -7.68 1.44 4.71
C THR A 127 -7.97 0.58 3.49
N TYR A 128 -7.16 0.75 2.46
CA TYR A 128 -7.20 -0.07 1.25
C TYR A 128 -5.98 -0.98 1.23
N SER A 129 -6.20 -2.28 1.12
CA SER A 129 -5.13 -3.27 1.01
C SER A 129 -5.16 -3.90 -0.37
N TYR A 130 -3.99 -3.91 -1.00
CA TYR A 130 -3.80 -4.42 -2.36
C TYR A 130 -2.88 -5.63 -2.33
N LYS A 131 -3.13 -6.56 -3.22
CA LYS A 131 -2.24 -7.69 -3.49
C LYS A 131 -1.72 -7.61 -4.92
N ARG A 132 -0.53 -8.18 -5.14
CA ARG A 132 0.07 -8.26 -6.48
C ARG A 132 -0.87 -9.01 -7.41
N PHE A 133 -1.20 -8.42 -8.55
CA PHE A 133 -2.00 -9.08 -9.56
C PHE A 133 -1.16 -10.13 -10.29
N GLU A 134 -1.69 -11.33 -10.38
CA GLU A 134 -1.11 -12.43 -11.15
C GLU A 134 -2.05 -12.76 -12.31
N PRO A 135 -1.57 -12.65 -13.57
CA PRO A 135 -2.38 -13.01 -14.71
C PRO A 135 -2.85 -14.47 -14.65
N ILE A 136 -4.09 -14.71 -15.06
CA ILE A 136 -4.62 -16.06 -15.18
C ILE A 136 -3.86 -16.75 -16.32
N LYS A 137 -3.11 -17.80 -15.97
CA LYS A 137 -2.47 -18.66 -16.96
C LYS A 137 -3.45 -19.76 -17.33
N ILE A 138 -3.95 -19.72 -18.57
CA ILE A 138 -4.72 -20.80 -19.11
C ILE A 138 -3.71 -21.85 -19.60
N PRO A 139 -3.74 -23.09 -19.06
CA PRO A 139 -2.85 -24.15 -19.56
C PRO A 139 -3.14 -24.41 -21.03
N LYS A 140 -2.09 -24.43 -21.84
CA LYS A 140 -2.19 -24.82 -23.26
C LYS A 140 -2.25 -26.34 -23.36
#